data_63d9678e9796802a81eeae6bf034ef2a
#
_entry.id   63d9678e9796802a81eeae6bf034ef2a
#
_cell.length_a   1.000
_cell.length_b   1.000
_cell.length_c   1.000
_cell.angle_alpha   90.00
_cell.angle_beta   90.00
_cell.angle_gamma   90.00
#
_symmetry.space_group_name_H-M   'P 1'
#
loop_
_entity.id
_entity.type
_entity.pdbx_description
1 polymer ?
#
loop_
_entity_poly.entity_id
_entity_poly.type
_entity_poly.pdbx_seq_one_letter_code
_entity_poly.pdbx_strand_id
1 'polypeptide(L)'
;MTSVLVSACAPVSPSYTDPTPAARLGAIRESAQSGNMDDAQSLVANLASDDPTIRFAAISALQRLTGQTNGYRYDDPWESRALAISAWKAWLAKQPTPAH
;
A
#
# COMPACT_ATOMS: atom_id res chain seq x y z
N MET A 1 26.66 34.44 -6.34
CA MET A 1 26.29 33.64 -6.38
C MET A 1 25.40 33.24 -5.63
N THR A 2 24.63 32.85 -5.77
CA THR A 2 23.75 32.55 -4.97
C THR A 2 23.55 31.24 -4.81
N SER A 3 23.52 30.72 -3.76
CA SER A 3 23.27 29.46 -3.59
C SER A 3 21.89 29.20 -3.50
N VAL A 4 21.42 28.30 -4.15
CA VAL A 4 20.10 27.99 -4.09
C VAL A 4 19.90 26.89 -3.16
N LEU A 5 19.14 27.11 -2.19
CA LEU A 5 18.93 26.09 -1.26
C LEU A 5 17.65 25.47 -1.49
N VAL A 6 17.67 24.37 -2.15
CA VAL A 6 16.45 23.67 -2.42
C VAL A 6 16.27 22.45 -1.59
N SER A 7 17.14 22.24 -0.65
CA SER A 7 17.04 21.02 0.13
C SER A 7 15.75 20.93 0.91
N ALA A 8 15.18 22.06 1.27
CA ALA A 8 13.92 22.02 2.00
C ALA A 8 12.78 21.44 1.20
N CYS A 9 12.93 21.40 -0.09
CA CYS A 9 11.90 20.88 -0.98
C CYS A 9 12.26 19.55 -1.56
N ALA A 10 13.17 18.82 -0.96
CA ALA A 10 13.56 17.52 -1.46
C ALA A 10 12.36 16.60 -1.51
N PRO A 11 12.14 15.90 -2.60
CA PRO A 11 11.00 15.01 -2.69
C PRO A 11 11.13 13.86 -1.71
N VAL A 12 9.99 13.40 -1.22
CA VAL A 12 9.95 12.24 -0.34
C VAL A 12 10.09 11.00 -1.20
N SER A 13 11.04 10.14 -0.85
CA SER A 13 11.21 8.89 -1.57
C SER A 13 10.10 7.93 -1.20
N PRO A 14 9.45 7.32 -2.17
CA PRO A 14 8.38 6.35 -1.87
C PRO A 14 8.91 5.17 -1.07
N SER A 15 8.17 4.77 -0.06
CA SER A 15 8.54 3.62 0.76
C SER A 15 7.31 3.07 1.46
N TYR A 16 7.14 1.76 1.42
CA TYR A 16 6.05 1.11 2.14
C TYR A 16 6.28 1.05 3.64
N THR A 17 7.52 1.13 4.08
CA THR A 17 7.86 0.91 5.47
C THR A 17 8.23 2.18 6.21
N ASP A 18 8.41 3.27 5.51
CA ASP A 18 8.73 4.53 6.14
C ASP A 18 7.55 4.96 7.03
N PRO A 19 7.80 5.44 8.25
CA PRO A 19 6.70 5.89 9.09
C PRO A 19 5.97 7.12 8.56
N THR A 20 6.55 7.84 7.62
CA THR A 20 5.92 9.03 7.05
C THR A 20 4.79 8.64 6.13
N PRO A 21 3.57 9.16 6.35
CA PRO A 21 2.46 8.83 5.45
C PRO A 21 2.74 9.19 3.99
N ALA A 22 3.47 10.28 3.74
CA ALA A 22 3.75 10.70 2.37
C ALA A 22 4.58 9.65 1.61
N ALA A 23 5.56 9.05 2.27
CA ALA A 23 6.38 8.02 1.64
C ALA A 23 5.56 6.77 1.33
N ARG A 24 4.70 6.36 2.25
CA ARG A 24 3.84 5.20 2.05
C ARG A 24 2.84 5.44 0.94
N LEU A 25 2.21 6.62 0.93
CA LEU A 25 1.27 6.96 -0.14
C LEU A 25 1.95 6.99 -1.50
N GLY A 26 3.18 7.48 -1.56
CA GLY A 26 3.94 7.48 -2.80
C GLY A 26 4.18 6.07 -3.32
N ALA A 27 4.59 5.16 -2.45
CA ALA A 27 4.82 3.77 -2.83
C ALA A 27 3.53 3.09 -3.31
N ILE A 28 2.44 3.32 -2.59
CA ILE A 28 1.14 2.74 -2.94
C ILE A 28 0.69 3.27 -4.31
N ARG A 29 0.87 4.56 -4.55
CA ARG A 29 0.47 5.17 -5.82
C ARG A 29 1.29 4.61 -6.97
N GLU A 30 2.58 4.42 -6.78
CA GLU A 30 3.44 3.81 -7.80
C GLU A 30 3.00 2.40 -8.12
N SER A 31 2.67 1.60 -7.11
CA SER A 31 2.19 0.25 -7.32
C SER A 31 0.89 0.22 -8.11
N ALA A 32 -0.03 1.13 -7.78
CA ALA A 32 -1.29 1.19 -8.49
C ALA A 32 -1.10 1.56 -9.96
N GLN A 33 -0.11 2.40 -10.26
CA GLN A 33 0.16 2.84 -11.62
C GLN A 33 0.93 1.79 -12.42
N SER A 34 1.88 1.13 -11.78
CA SER A 34 2.73 0.16 -12.47
C SER A 34 2.03 -1.17 -12.70
N GLY A 35 1.04 -1.50 -11.89
CA GLY A 35 0.36 -2.78 -12.00
C GLY A 35 1.23 -3.97 -11.62
N ASN A 36 2.22 -3.77 -10.76
CA ASN A 36 3.17 -4.81 -10.41
C ASN A 36 2.65 -5.65 -9.25
N MET A 37 2.35 -6.91 -9.52
CA MET A 37 1.85 -7.83 -8.49
C MET A 37 2.87 -8.15 -7.40
N ASP A 38 4.15 -7.91 -7.66
CA ASP A 38 5.17 -8.12 -6.63
C ASP A 38 4.97 -7.20 -5.44
N ASP A 39 4.24 -6.11 -5.61
CA ASP A 39 3.97 -5.16 -4.53
C ASP A 39 2.77 -5.55 -3.69
N ALA A 40 2.04 -6.59 -4.07
CA ALA A 40 0.78 -6.93 -3.39
C ALA A 40 1.00 -7.23 -1.91
N GLN A 41 2.08 -7.89 -1.55
CA GLN A 41 2.36 -8.21 -0.15
C GLN A 41 2.54 -6.93 0.69
N SER A 42 3.26 -5.96 0.15
CA SER A 42 3.45 -4.68 0.83
C SER A 42 2.15 -3.90 0.95
N LEU A 43 1.31 -3.96 -0.07
CA LEU A 43 0.00 -3.32 -0.02
C LEU A 43 -0.88 -3.95 1.04
N VAL A 44 -0.88 -5.28 1.14
CA VAL A 44 -1.66 -5.97 2.16
C VAL A 44 -1.17 -5.58 3.56
N ALA A 45 0.14 -5.44 3.75
CA ALA A 45 0.67 -5.00 5.04
C ALA A 45 0.15 -3.61 5.43
N ASN A 46 -0.07 -2.75 4.47
CA ASN A 46 -0.58 -1.40 4.73
C ASN A 46 -2.10 -1.36 5.00
N LEU A 47 -2.80 -2.46 4.80
CA LEU A 47 -4.21 -2.54 5.21
C LEU A 47 -4.37 -2.49 6.73
N ALA A 48 -3.31 -2.77 7.48
CA ALA A 48 -3.33 -2.70 8.93
C ALA A 48 -2.91 -1.34 9.48
N SER A 49 -2.65 -0.36 8.62
CA SER A 49 -2.22 0.96 9.06
C SER A 49 -3.27 1.62 9.96
N ASP A 50 -2.80 2.40 10.91
CA ASP A 50 -3.70 3.20 11.75
C ASP A 50 -4.24 4.41 11.00
N ASP A 51 -3.64 4.77 9.88
CA ASP A 51 -4.05 5.93 9.10
C ASP A 51 -5.10 5.50 8.07
N PRO A 52 -6.34 6.01 8.18
CA PRO A 52 -7.38 5.61 7.24
C PRO A 52 -7.06 6.01 5.79
N THR A 53 -6.29 7.07 5.58
CA THR A 53 -5.88 7.46 4.22
C THR A 53 -4.96 6.41 3.61
N ILE A 54 -4.04 5.87 4.40
CA ILE A 54 -3.16 4.79 3.95
C ILE A 54 -3.97 3.53 3.66
N ARG A 55 -4.90 3.19 4.55
CA ARG A 55 -5.74 2.01 4.34
C ARG A 55 -6.57 2.11 3.07
N PHE A 56 -7.16 3.29 2.84
CA PHE A 56 -7.97 3.50 1.65
C PHE A 56 -7.12 3.39 0.38
N ALA A 57 -5.93 4.00 0.39
CA ALA A 57 -5.03 3.94 -0.76
C ALA A 57 -4.58 2.51 -1.02
N ALA A 58 -4.26 1.75 0.04
CA ALA A 58 -3.80 0.38 -0.11
C ALA A 58 -4.86 -0.53 -0.70
N ILE A 59 -6.10 -0.45 -0.21
CA ILE A 59 -7.16 -1.30 -0.75
C ILE A 59 -7.54 -0.89 -2.17
N SER A 60 -7.48 0.41 -2.46
CA SER A 60 -7.74 0.87 -3.83
C SER A 60 -6.70 0.33 -4.79
N ALA A 61 -5.43 0.34 -4.40
CA ALA A 61 -4.36 -0.21 -5.23
C ALA A 61 -4.51 -1.71 -5.41
N LEU A 62 -4.84 -2.43 -4.35
CA LEU A 62 -5.07 -3.88 -4.44
C LEU A 62 -6.23 -4.20 -5.35
N GLN A 63 -7.30 -3.43 -5.30
CA GLN A 63 -8.44 -3.63 -6.17
C GLN A 63 -8.06 -3.41 -7.64
N ARG A 64 -7.23 -2.41 -7.92
CA ARG A 64 -6.74 -2.20 -9.29
C ARG A 64 -5.86 -3.33 -9.75
N LEU A 65 -5.01 -3.85 -8.87
CA LEU A 65 -4.08 -4.91 -9.24
C LEU A 65 -4.77 -6.26 -9.42
N THR A 66 -5.75 -6.55 -8.57
CA THR A 66 -6.30 -7.92 -8.49
C THR A 66 -7.75 -8.03 -8.89
N GLY A 67 -8.46 -6.92 -8.94
CA GLY A 67 -9.90 -6.92 -9.20
C GLY A 67 -10.72 -7.31 -7.97
N GLN A 68 -10.10 -7.44 -6.80
CA GLN A 68 -10.77 -7.94 -5.60
C GLN A 68 -10.55 -7.03 -4.42
N THR A 69 -11.45 -7.08 -3.44
CA THR A 69 -11.26 -6.43 -2.14
C THR A 69 -11.18 -7.47 -1.03
N ASN A 70 -11.59 -8.70 -1.28
CA ASN A 70 -11.63 -9.79 -0.29
C ASN A 70 -12.36 -9.39 0.99
N GLY A 71 -13.43 -8.60 0.83
CA GLY A 71 -14.25 -8.18 1.95
C GLY A 71 -13.68 -7.05 2.79
N TYR A 72 -12.56 -6.47 2.37
CA TYR A 72 -11.93 -5.40 3.14
C TYR A 72 -12.60 -4.06 2.87
N ARG A 73 -12.90 -3.34 3.96
CA ARG A 73 -13.36 -1.96 3.90
C ARG A 73 -12.48 -1.14 4.84
N TYR A 74 -11.91 -0.07 4.33
CA TYR A 74 -10.93 0.72 5.09
C TYR A 74 -11.55 1.38 6.33
N ASP A 75 -12.87 1.61 6.31
CA ASP A 75 -13.57 2.30 7.38
C ASP A 75 -14.30 1.34 8.33
N ASP A 76 -14.13 0.03 8.18
CA ASP A 76 -14.70 -0.94 9.09
C ASP A 76 -13.95 -0.95 10.43
N PRO A 77 -14.60 -1.44 11.50
CA PRO A 77 -13.90 -1.67 12.76
C PRO A 77 -12.73 -2.63 12.59
N TRP A 78 -11.79 -2.56 13.53
CA TRP A 78 -10.58 -3.37 13.44
C TRP A 78 -10.87 -4.86 13.29
N GLU A 79 -11.87 -5.38 14.04
CA GLU A 79 -12.18 -6.81 13.98
C GLU A 79 -12.55 -7.26 12.56
N SER A 80 -13.35 -6.46 11.88
CA SER A 80 -13.74 -6.77 10.51
C SER A 80 -12.55 -6.64 9.55
N ARG A 81 -11.73 -5.59 9.76
CA ARG A 81 -10.54 -5.40 8.94
C ARG A 81 -9.56 -6.54 9.13
N ALA A 82 -9.38 -7.01 10.36
CA ALA A 82 -8.47 -8.12 10.64
C ALA A 82 -8.87 -9.40 9.93
N LEU A 83 -10.18 -9.70 9.89
CA LEU A 83 -10.67 -10.86 9.16
C LEU A 83 -10.38 -10.73 7.67
N ALA A 84 -10.61 -9.55 7.10
CA ALA A 84 -10.34 -9.32 5.68
C ALA A 84 -8.85 -9.38 5.37
N ILE A 85 -8.01 -8.88 6.27
CA ILE A 85 -6.56 -8.98 6.11
C ILE A 85 -6.13 -10.45 6.10
N SER A 86 -6.71 -11.26 6.97
CA SER A 86 -6.43 -12.71 6.96
C SER A 86 -6.83 -13.33 5.62
N ALA A 87 -7.96 -12.92 5.06
CA ALA A 87 -8.39 -13.41 3.75
C ALA A 87 -7.39 -12.98 2.67
N TRP A 88 -6.89 -11.75 2.73
CA TRP A 88 -5.87 -11.29 1.79
C TRP A 88 -4.59 -12.10 1.90
N LYS A 89 -4.15 -12.40 3.12
CA LYS A 89 -2.94 -13.21 3.32
C LYS A 89 -3.12 -14.61 2.77
N ALA A 90 -4.29 -15.20 2.98
CA ALA A 90 -4.58 -16.51 2.41
C ALA A 90 -4.60 -16.48 0.88
N TRP A 91 -5.15 -15.41 0.31
CA TRP A 91 -5.16 -15.24 -1.13
C TRP A 91 -3.75 -15.12 -1.69
N LEU A 92 -2.89 -14.31 -1.02
CA LEU A 92 -1.49 -14.17 -1.45
C LEU A 92 -0.74 -15.48 -1.43
N ALA A 93 -1.01 -16.31 -0.42
CA ALA A 93 -0.32 -17.60 -0.30
C ALA A 93 -0.63 -18.55 -1.46
N LYS A 94 -1.74 -18.33 -2.16
CA LYS A 94 -2.13 -19.14 -3.30
C LYS A 94 -1.59 -18.61 -4.63
N GLN A 95 -0.98 -17.44 -4.63
CA GLN A 95 -0.47 -16.87 -5.87
C GLN A 95 0.87 -17.50 -6.21
N PRO A 96 1.20 -17.61 -7.51
CA PRO A 96 2.50 -18.14 -7.90
C PRO A 96 3.61 -17.23 -7.40
N THR A 97 4.73 -17.83 -7.02
CA THR A 97 5.91 -17.06 -6.63
C THR A 97 6.43 -16.34 -7.85
N PRO A 98 6.71 -15.03 -7.76
CA PRO A 98 7.28 -14.33 -8.92
C PRO A 98 8.59 -14.95 -9.34
N ALA A 99 8.77 -15.05 -10.64
CA ALA A 99 10.03 -15.54 -11.18
C ALA A 99 11.03 -14.39 -11.21
N HIS A 100 12.25 -14.66 -10.84
CA HIS A 100 13.30 -13.66 -10.85
C HIS A 100 14.39 -14.01 -11.83
#